data_7e9fcf1ca4ec1ff4e547df8083c5236a
#
_entry.id   7e9fcf1ca4ec1ff4e547df8083c5236a
#
_cell.length_a   1.000
_cell.length_b   1.000
_cell.length_c   1.000
_cell.angle_alpha   90.00
_cell.angle_beta   90.00
_cell.angle_gamma   90.00
#
_symmetry.space_group_name_H-M   'P 1'
#
loop_
_entity.id
_entity.type
_entity.pdbx_description
1 polymer ?
#
loop_
_entity_poly.entity_id
_entity_poly.type
_entity_poly.pdbx_seq_one_letter_code
_entity_poly.pdbx_strand_id
1 'polypeptide(L)'
;MGRLPVNTHINTRVFLLCVRRTVRLVPLHLLNQQFTDLESAYYSVVGLTKLGATVHDHEGVCRFLKSQLDPTDVNSVFFAAETSQAISGCEIPVSNETRDILLAAVSEDSTMTQIHRAVSALRSLGLALASQEVVGALTGRISKEDNVMAITLALQTAARLSKQAELGGILEEIEDLTARLDDLGGIYLQFEEGLEATALFVTAAYSLSDHVDMEPPLKEDQVIQLVNSIFSKKSWDSLAEAFSVASAAAALSNNRFHVPVIVSAPGPATLLVTDVMSQPLAMANVLVESAYAVASKSVILSQAPGVFELNFMSSKPTSGYYQFTVAVTGDTRLVANHVELKVKVSTEVSVTSMDLSVVDKDQSIGTKTTRVDYPSKGKSSFTADSHQNFAMSFQLVDTNTGVELTPHQTFVKLHNQKTGQEVVFVAEPDSKSVYKFELDTAERKSEFNSISGTYSLHLIVGDATLENPILWNVADVVLKFVDEEAPVAVQPKTLYMPKPEIQHLFREPEKKPSTVVSNTFTALILSPLLLLLILWLKLGANMSNFSFTPSTVLFHAGHAAMLGLMYVYWTHLNMFQTLKYLAIIGGLTFLAGNRMLAQKAVKRYVSWCKFSLESPV
;
A
#
# COMPACT_ATOMS: atom_id res chain seq x y z
N MET A 1 -24.33 13.32 -14.24
CA MET A 1 -23.38 12.32 -13.67
C MET A 1 -22.03 12.54 -14.34
N GLY A 2 -21.25 13.48 -13.81
CA GLY A 2 -19.91 13.79 -14.26
C GLY A 2 -18.91 13.00 -13.44
N ARG A 3 -18.09 12.16 -14.08
CA ARG A 3 -16.93 11.53 -13.46
C ARG A 3 -15.92 12.64 -13.15
N LEU A 4 -15.64 12.86 -11.88
CA LEU A 4 -14.48 13.64 -11.45
C LEU A 4 -13.20 12.90 -11.87
N PRO A 5 -12.22 13.59 -12.45
CA PRO A 5 -10.94 12.97 -12.76
C PRO A 5 -10.27 12.57 -11.43
N VAL A 6 -9.93 11.28 -11.29
CA VAL A 6 -9.10 10.78 -10.20
C VAL A 6 -7.72 11.41 -10.37
N ASN A 7 -7.39 12.33 -9.49
CA ASN A 7 -6.11 13.03 -9.48
C ASN A 7 -5.01 12.07 -9.02
N THR A 8 -4.29 11.48 -9.95
CA THR A 8 -3.16 10.56 -9.74
C THR A 8 -1.93 11.22 -9.08
N HIS A 9 -1.96 12.54 -8.82
CA HIS A 9 -0.81 13.32 -8.32
C HIS A 9 -0.67 13.41 -6.79
N ILE A 10 -1.51 12.72 -6.00
CA ILE A 10 -1.47 12.83 -4.53
C ILE A 10 -0.30 12.03 -3.91
N ASN A 11 0.26 11.07 -4.63
CA ASN A 11 1.15 10.06 -4.03
C ASN A 11 2.63 10.44 -3.88
N THR A 12 3.17 11.31 -4.72
CA THR A 12 4.61 11.67 -4.65
C THR A 12 4.99 12.36 -3.34
N ARG A 13 4.04 12.97 -2.68
CA ARG A 13 4.25 13.78 -1.46
C ARG A 13 4.27 13.04 -0.15
N VAL A 14 3.39 12.09 0.02
CA VAL A 14 3.37 11.22 1.21
C VAL A 14 4.67 10.42 1.25
N PHE A 15 5.16 10.09 0.07
CA PHE A 15 6.39 9.37 -0.15
C PHE A 15 7.64 10.16 0.27
N LEU A 16 7.81 11.39 -0.20
CA LEU A 16 8.98 12.24 0.11
C LEU A 16 9.11 12.57 1.62
N LEU A 17 8.01 12.78 2.32
CA LEU A 17 8.00 12.96 3.78
C LEU A 17 8.27 11.66 4.55
N CYS A 18 7.82 10.52 4.02
CA CYS A 18 8.09 9.20 4.60
C CYS A 18 9.55 8.80 4.46
N VAL A 19 10.16 8.94 3.27
CA VAL A 19 11.55 8.57 3.04
C VAL A 19 12.50 9.33 3.99
N ARG A 20 12.31 10.64 4.16
CA ARG A 20 13.18 11.45 5.04
C ARG A 20 13.15 11.03 6.51
N ARG A 21 12.02 10.56 7.01
CA ARG A 21 11.88 10.09 8.40
C ARG A 21 12.20 8.60 8.55
N THR A 22 11.99 7.84 7.48
CA THR A 22 11.96 6.38 7.52
C THR A 22 13.36 5.78 7.32
N VAL A 23 14.13 6.24 6.34
CA VAL A 23 15.44 5.62 6.02
C VAL A 23 16.49 5.87 7.08
N ARG A 24 16.49 7.01 7.77
CA ARG A 24 17.53 7.36 8.75
C ARG A 24 17.16 7.08 10.20
N LEU A 25 15.88 7.12 10.60
CA LEU A 25 15.50 7.08 12.02
C LEU A 25 14.96 5.72 12.48
N VAL A 26 14.27 4.98 11.64
CA VAL A 26 13.62 3.73 12.07
C VAL A 26 14.52 2.51 11.93
N PRO A 27 15.26 2.31 10.81
CA PRO A 27 16.26 1.24 10.77
C PRO A 27 17.31 1.40 11.87
N LEU A 28 17.75 2.64 12.17
CA LEU A 28 18.71 2.91 13.24
C LEU A 28 18.22 2.42 14.61
N HIS A 29 16.93 2.61 14.92
CA HIS A 29 16.39 2.15 16.19
C HIS A 29 16.36 0.62 16.29
N LEU A 30 15.93 -0.08 15.24
CA LEU A 30 15.91 -1.54 15.20
C LEU A 30 17.32 -2.13 15.18
N LEU A 31 18.20 -1.56 14.36
CA LEU A 31 19.58 -2.02 14.23
C LEU A 31 20.44 -1.71 15.46
N ASN A 32 20.05 -0.78 16.33
CA ASN A 32 20.75 -0.42 17.55
C ASN A 32 20.26 -1.19 18.79
N GLN A 33 19.57 -2.32 18.61
CA GLN A 33 19.15 -3.20 19.71
C GLN A 33 20.30 -4.09 20.19
N GLN A 34 20.16 -4.63 21.41
CA GLN A 34 21.06 -5.69 21.89
C GLN A 34 20.84 -6.95 21.05
N PHE A 35 21.89 -7.48 20.47
CA PHE A 35 21.85 -8.72 19.71
C PHE A 35 21.97 -9.95 20.64
N THR A 36 21.24 -11.02 20.28
CA THR A 36 21.16 -12.26 21.04
C THR A 36 22.01 -13.39 20.45
N ASP A 37 22.29 -13.30 19.16
CA ASP A 37 22.99 -14.30 18.36
C ASP A 37 23.85 -13.63 17.27
N LEU A 38 24.62 -14.42 16.55
CA LEU A 38 25.51 -13.93 15.49
C LEU A 38 24.74 -13.31 14.31
N GLU A 39 23.56 -13.84 14.01
CA GLU A 39 22.72 -13.32 12.92
C GLU A 39 22.20 -11.92 13.24
N SER A 40 21.66 -11.72 14.43
CA SER A 40 21.21 -10.39 14.88
C SER A 40 22.37 -9.39 15.02
N ALA A 41 23.55 -9.87 15.44
CA ALA A 41 24.75 -9.05 15.46
C ALA A 41 25.18 -8.60 14.04
N TYR A 42 25.12 -9.50 13.07
CA TYR A 42 25.41 -9.20 11.67
C TYR A 42 24.44 -8.14 11.13
N TYR A 43 23.14 -8.37 11.22
CA TYR A 43 22.17 -7.41 10.71
C TYR A 43 22.31 -6.04 11.38
N SER A 44 22.55 -6.01 12.68
CA SER A 44 22.70 -4.75 13.42
C SER A 44 23.98 -4.02 13.05
N VAL A 45 25.13 -4.66 13.17
CA VAL A 45 26.45 -4.01 13.00
C VAL A 45 26.69 -3.63 11.54
N VAL A 46 26.51 -4.57 10.62
CA VAL A 46 26.72 -4.31 9.18
C VAL A 46 25.67 -3.33 8.65
N GLY A 47 24.42 -3.44 9.10
CA GLY A 47 23.37 -2.51 8.74
C GLY A 47 23.65 -1.08 9.19
N LEU A 48 24.10 -0.88 10.43
CA LEU A 48 24.54 0.43 10.94
C LEU A 48 25.68 1.01 10.11
N THR A 49 26.68 0.19 9.80
CA THR A 49 27.82 0.61 8.98
C THR A 49 27.40 1.04 7.57
N LYS A 50 26.48 0.28 6.94
CA LYS A 50 25.91 0.64 5.61
C LYS A 50 25.17 1.98 5.65
N LEU A 51 24.51 2.31 6.75
CA LEU A 51 23.84 3.60 6.95
C LEU A 51 24.81 4.73 7.36
N GLY A 52 26.11 4.47 7.45
CA GLY A 52 27.10 5.43 7.89
C GLY A 52 26.97 5.82 9.38
N ALA A 53 26.33 4.96 10.17
CA ALA A 53 26.22 5.15 11.61
C ALA A 53 27.41 4.52 12.34
N THR A 54 27.77 5.09 13.48
CA THR A 54 28.87 4.57 14.29
C THR A 54 28.41 3.37 15.11
N VAL A 55 29.20 2.31 15.07
CA VAL A 55 29.04 1.16 15.97
C VAL A 55 29.71 1.50 17.30
N HIS A 56 28.99 1.34 18.39
CA HIS A 56 29.56 1.55 19.73
C HIS A 56 30.12 0.21 20.24
N ASP A 57 31.19 0.28 21.07
CA ASP A 57 31.81 -0.88 21.73
C ASP A 57 32.31 -1.98 20.76
N HIS A 58 33.21 -1.63 19.84
CA HIS A 58 33.86 -2.57 18.92
C HIS A 58 34.49 -3.78 19.62
N GLU A 59 35.10 -3.55 20.81
CA GLU A 59 35.73 -4.62 21.59
C GLU A 59 34.71 -5.59 22.19
N GLY A 60 33.56 -5.09 22.66
CA GLY A 60 32.47 -5.91 23.16
C GLY A 60 31.85 -6.76 22.05
N VAL A 61 31.60 -6.15 20.89
CA VAL A 61 31.14 -6.87 19.71
C VAL A 61 32.12 -7.98 19.33
N CYS A 62 33.41 -7.67 19.23
CA CYS A 62 34.43 -8.66 18.87
C CYS A 62 34.52 -9.83 19.87
N ARG A 63 34.43 -9.54 21.18
CA ARG A 63 34.38 -10.60 22.19
C ARG A 63 33.13 -11.47 22.05
N PHE A 64 31.99 -10.87 21.76
CA PHE A 64 30.74 -11.57 21.52
C PHE A 64 30.87 -12.51 20.30
N LEU A 65 31.35 -12.00 19.16
CA LEU A 65 31.55 -12.81 17.96
C LEU A 65 32.42 -14.04 18.23
N LYS A 66 33.57 -13.86 18.91
CA LYS A 66 34.48 -14.93 19.26
C LYS A 66 33.88 -15.96 20.24
N SER A 67 33.00 -15.54 21.12
CA SER A 67 32.36 -16.40 22.11
C SER A 67 31.22 -17.26 21.54
N GLN A 68 30.59 -16.79 20.46
CA GLN A 68 29.47 -17.48 19.83
C GLN A 68 29.86 -18.23 18.55
N LEU A 69 31.11 -18.10 18.09
CA LEU A 69 31.61 -18.70 16.86
C LEU A 69 31.63 -20.23 16.97
N ASP A 70 30.90 -20.89 16.09
CA ASP A 70 31.09 -22.31 15.76
C ASP A 70 31.89 -22.42 14.46
N PRO A 71 33.16 -22.85 14.51
CA PRO A 71 34.01 -22.93 13.33
C PRO A 71 33.62 -24.04 12.35
N THR A 72 32.68 -24.93 12.72
CA THR A 72 32.20 -26.04 11.89
C THR A 72 30.89 -25.71 11.16
N ASP A 73 30.19 -24.63 11.55
CA ASP A 73 28.98 -24.19 10.88
C ASP A 73 29.25 -23.01 9.95
N VAL A 74 28.94 -23.20 8.66
CA VAL A 74 29.10 -22.18 7.59
C VAL A 74 28.36 -20.88 7.95
N ASN A 75 27.17 -20.97 8.55
CA ASN A 75 26.38 -19.81 8.90
C ASN A 75 27.06 -19.00 10.01
N SER A 76 27.52 -19.70 11.05
CA SER A 76 28.23 -19.09 12.17
C SER A 76 29.48 -18.34 11.72
N VAL A 77 30.28 -19.01 10.85
CA VAL A 77 31.50 -18.41 10.30
C VAL A 77 31.16 -17.21 9.41
N PHE A 78 30.14 -17.31 8.57
CA PHE A 78 29.69 -16.21 7.72
C PHE A 78 29.30 -14.97 8.53
N PHE A 79 28.39 -15.10 9.50
CA PHE A 79 27.95 -13.98 10.29
C PHE A 79 29.10 -13.34 11.08
N ALA A 80 29.95 -14.16 11.67
CA ALA A 80 31.11 -13.65 12.41
C ALA A 80 32.12 -12.94 11.49
N ALA A 81 32.45 -13.50 10.33
CA ALA A 81 33.40 -12.92 9.38
C ALA A 81 32.92 -11.58 8.78
N GLU A 82 31.68 -11.53 8.30
CA GLU A 82 31.09 -10.30 7.75
C GLU A 82 30.97 -9.20 8.81
N THR A 83 30.57 -9.55 10.02
CA THR A 83 30.46 -8.59 11.12
C THR A 83 31.84 -8.07 11.54
N SER A 84 32.86 -8.95 11.57
CA SER A 84 34.23 -8.55 11.92
C SER A 84 34.85 -7.56 10.94
N GLN A 85 34.53 -7.66 9.67
CA GLN A 85 34.95 -6.70 8.64
C GLN A 85 34.32 -5.31 8.81
N ALA A 86 33.10 -5.25 9.33
CA ALA A 86 32.41 -3.99 9.57
C ALA A 86 32.95 -3.20 10.78
N ILE A 87 33.76 -3.85 11.62
CA ILE A 87 34.39 -3.23 12.80
C ILE A 87 35.90 -3.31 12.71
N SER A 88 36.60 -2.24 13.10
CA SER A 88 38.07 -2.22 13.09
C SER A 88 38.66 -3.04 14.25
N GLY A 89 39.72 -3.78 13.97
CA GLY A 89 40.53 -4.45 14.98
C GLY A 89 39.96 -5.79 15.49
N CYS A 90 39.02 -6.42 14.77
CA CYS A 90 38.49 -7.72 15.11
C CYS A 90 38.94 -8.78 14.11
N GLU A 91 39.83 -9.67 14.53
CA GLU A 91 40.25 -10.83 13.75
C GLU A 91 39.52 -12.08 14.26
N ILE A 92 38.91 -12.79 13.32
CA ILE A 92 38.23 -14.09 13.60
C ILE A 92 39.25 -15.21 13.39
N PRO A 93 39.44 -16.12 14.36
CA PRO A 93 40.36 -17.24 14.24
C PRO A 93 39.84 -18.25 13.21
N VAL A 94 40.65 -18.60 12.23
CA VAL A 94 40.31 -19.55 11.18
C VAL A 94 41.27 -20.71 11.19
N SER A 95 40.73 -21.96 11.28
CA SER A 95 41.51 -23.19 11.12
C SER A 95 41.52 -23.66 9.66
N ASN A 96 42.44 -24.57 9.33
CA ASN A 96 42.42 -25.23 8.02
C ASN A 96 41.13 -26.04 7.82
N GLU A 97 40.61 -26.65 8.89
CA GLU A 97 39.37 -27.39 8.89
C GLU A 97 38.17 -26.48 8.54
N THR A 98 38.09 -25.32 9.15
CA THR A 98 37.06 -24.30 8.83
C THR A 98 37.12 -23.89 7.35
N ARG A 99 38.31 -23.65 6.85
CA ARG A 99 38.51 -23.34 5.42
C ARG A 99 38.01 -24.47 4.51
N ASP A 100 38.35 -25.72 4.82
CA ASP A 100 37.97 -26.89 4.00
C ASP A 100 36.45 -27.10 4.03
N ILE A 101 35.79 -26.85 5.16
CA ILE A 101 34.32 -26.85 5.29
C ILE A 101 33.68 -25.78 4.40
N LEU A 102 34.21 -24.54 4.42
CA LEU A 102 33.70 -23.46 3.58
C LEU A 102 33.88 -23.79 2.08
N LEU A 103 35.03 -24.34 1.69
CA LEU A 103 35.28 -24.74 0.30
C LEU A 103 34.37 -25.88 -0.16
N ALA A 104 34.11 -26.88 0.72
CA ALA A 104 33.17 -27.96 0.44
C ALA A 104 31.73 -27.51 0.29
N ALA A 105 31.35 -26.41 0.92
CA ALA A 105 30.00 -25.80 0.78
C ALA A 105 29.83 -25.08 -0.57
N VAL A 106 30.88 -24.86 -1.35
CA VAL A 106 30.81 -24.28 -2.68
C VAL A 106 30.68 -25.38 -3.72
N SER A 107 29.51 -25.94 -3.88
CA SER A 107 29.24 -27.00 -4.87
C SER A 107 27.84 -26.83 -5.47
N GLU A 108 27.60 -27.42 -6.64
CA GLU A 108 26.27 -27.41 -7.29
C GLU A 108 25.18 -28.14 -6.50
N ASP A 109 25.56 -29.04 -5.58
CA ASP A 109 24.62 -29.76 -4.72
C ASP A 109 24.21 -28.95 -3.48
N SER A 110 24.96 -27.89 -3.16
CA SER A 110 24.66 -27.00 -2.04
C SER A 110 23.51 -26.04 -2.36
N THR A 111 22.81 -25.58 -1.34
CA THR A 111 21.79 -24.52 -1.52
C THR A 111 22.47 -23.19 -1.89
N MET A 112 21.77 -22.33 -2.62
CA MET A 112 22.31 -21.01 -2.99
C MET A 112 22.72 -20.20 -1.76
N THR A 113 21.98 -20.30 -0.66
CA THR A 113 22.31 -19.65 0.61
C THR A 113 23.63 -20.16 1.19
N GLN A 114 23.89 -21.47 1.11
CA GLN A 114 25.16 -22.05 1.57
C GLN A 114 26.33 -21.58 0.71
N ILE A 115 26.17 -21.57 -0.62
CA ILE A 115 27.20 -21.07 -1.54
C ILE A 115 27.49 -19.61 -1.24
N HIS A 116 26.45 -18.78 -1.14
CA HIS A 116 26.59 -17.36 -0.83
C HIS A 116 27.33 -17.11 0.50
N ARG A 117 26.92 -17.80 1.56
CA ARG A 117 27.53 -17.64 2.89
C ARG A 117 28.98 -18.12 2.92
N ALA A 118 29.29 -19.25 2.27
CA ALA A 118 30.64 -19.77 2.19
C ALA A 118 31.57 -18.85 1.40
N VAL A 119 31.17 -18.40 0.22
CA VAL A 119 31.95 -17.48 -0.62
C VAL A 119 32.18 -16.15 0.10
N SER A 120 31.14 -15.62 0.73
CA SER A 120 31.22 -14.36 1.50
C SER A 120 32.18 -14.49 2.67
N ALA A 121 32.09 -15.59 3.44
CA ALA A 121 33.00 -15.85 4.56
C ALA A 121 34.46 -15.98 4.08
N LEU A 122 34.71 -16.76 3.01
CA LEU A 122 36.05 -16.91 2.43
C LEU A 122 36.65 -15.56 2.03
N ARG A 123 35.86 -14.70 1.40
CA ARG A 123 36.30 -13.35 1.00
C ARG A 123 36.57 -12.45 2.19
N SER A 124 35.69 -12.44 3.16
CA SER A 124 35.82 -11.59 4.34
C SER A 124 36.97 -12.00 5.26
N LEU A 125 37.33 -13.29 5.22
CA LEU A 125 38.50 -13.83 5.93
C LEU A 125 39.80 -13.72 5.11
N GLY A 126 39.77 -13.19 3.88
CA GLY A 126 40.94 -13.07 3.01
C GLY A 126 41.49 -14.40 2.51
N LEU A 127 40.67 -15.45 2.50
CA LEU A 127 41.07 -16.80 2.03
C LEU A 127 41.02 -16.91 0.50
N ALA A 128 41.90 -17.73 -0.04
CA ALA A 128 41.95 -17.95 -1.49
C ALA A 128 40.67 -18.69 -1.98
N LEU A 129 40.14 -18.21 -3.10
CA LEU A 129 38.93 -18.73 -3.74
C LEU A 129 39.13 -18.84 -5.26
N ALA A 130 38.82 -20.00 -5.83
CA ALA A 130 38.84 -20.24 -7.28
C ALA A 130 37.54 -19.66 -7.90
N SER A 131 37.55 -18.38 -8.28
CA SER A 131 36.35 -17.67 -8.73
C SER A 131 35.64 -18.33 -9.93
N GLN A 132 36.38 -18.96 -10.86
CA GLN A 132 35.77 -19.61 -12.02
C GLN A 132 35.02 -20.91 -11.64
N GLU A 133 35.50 -21.65 -10.64
CA GLU A 133 34.78 -22.82 -10.12
C GLU A 133 33.49 -22.40 -9.44
N VAL A 134 33.51 -21.29 -8.70
CA VAL A 134 32.30 -20.70 -8.09
C VAL A 134 31.28 -20.28 -9.15
N VAL A 135 31.73 -19.67 -10.27
CA VAL A 135 30.83 -19.33 -11.39
C VAL A 135 30.17 -20.59 -11.94
N GLY A 136 30.92 -21.69 -12.12
CA GLY A 136 30.33 -22.96 -12.53
C GLY A 136 29.27 -23.48 -11.57
N ALA A 137 29.55 -23.46 -10.25
CA ALA A 137 28.59 -23.86 -9.23
C ALA A 137 27.32 -22.96 -9.20
N LEU A 138 27.50 -21.64 -9.33
CA LEU A 138 26.38 -20.70 -9.40
C LEU A 138 25.48 -20.93 -10.62
N THR A 139 26.10 -21.03 -11.82
CA THR A 139 25.37 -21.25 -13.08
C THR A 139 24.65 -22.59 -13.09
N GLY A 140 25.33 -23.67 -12.63
CA GLY A 140 24.70 -24.97 -12.49
C GLY A 140 23.57 -25.01 -11.50
N ARG A 141 23.62 -24.18 -10.46
CA ARG A 141 22.51 -24.06 -9.48
C ARG A 141 21.38 -23.17 -10.01
N ILE A 142 21.65 -22.03 -10.62
CA ILE A 142 20.64 -21.14 -11.21
C ILE A 142 19.76 -21.89 -12.20
N SER A 143 20.36 -22.72 -13.06
CA SER A 143 19.61 -23.52 -14.05
C SER A 143 18.58 -24.48 -13.46
N LYS A 144 18.66 -24.78 -12.17
CA LYS A 144 17.78 -25.69 -11.41
C LYS A 144 16.89 -24.93 -10.40
N GLU A 145 17.02 -23.61 -10.35
CA GLU A 145 16.40 -22.77 -9.30
C GLU A 145 15.41 -21.77 -9.92
N ASP A 146 14.26 -21.64 -9.31
CA ASP A 146 13.21 -20.73 -9.75
C ASP A 146 12.87 -19.65 -8.69
N ASN A 147 13.48 -19.76 -7.53
CA ASN A 147 13.25 -18.88 -6.41
C ASN A 147 14.00 -17.55 -6.58
N VAL A 148 13.27 -16.43 -6.56
CA VAL A 148 13.81 -15.07 -6.71
C VAL A 148 14.92 -14.77 -5.68
N MET A 149 14.71 -15.14 -4.42
CA MET A 149 15.71 -14.92 -3.36
C MET A 149 17.02 -15.68 -3.62
N ALA A 150 16.92 -16.92 -4.10
CA ALA A 150 18.09 -17.73 -4.41
C ALA A 150 18.88 -17.16 -5.59
N ILE A 151 18.22 -16.81 -6.69
CA ILE A 151 18.88 -16.18 -7.85
C ILE A 151 19.52 -14.85 -7.46
N THR A 152 18.84 -14.05 -6.65
CA THR A 152 19.36 -12.79 -6.13
C THR A 152 20.62 -12.98 -5.27
N LEU A 153 20.68 -14.04 -4.45
CA LEU A 153 21.89 -14.39 -3.71
C LEU A 153 23.03 -14.81 -4.64
N ALA A 154 22.74 -15.43 -5.78
CA ALA A 154 23.75 -15.72 -6.79
C ALA A 154 24.37 -14.44 -7.37
N LEU A 155 23.54 -13.43 -7.70
CA LEU A 155 24.02 -12.11 -8.14
C LEU A 155 24.93 -11.46 -7.09
N GLN A 156 24.53 -11.48 -5.81
CA GLN A 156 25.35 -10.94 -4.72
C GLN A 156 26.66 -11.71 -4.55
N THR A 157 26.64 -13.02 -4.75
CA THR A 157 27.83 -13.86 -4.68
C THR A 157 28.78 -13.54 -5.84
N ALA A 158 28.26 -13.40 -7.04
CA ALA A 158 29.01 -13.02 -8.23
C ALA A 158 29.75 -11.68 -8.06
N ALA A 159 29.10 -10.70 -7.43
CA ALA A 159 29.71 -9.41 -7.12
C ALA A 159 30.93 -9.49 -6.16
N ARG A 160 31.14 -10.63 -5.49
CA ARG A 160 32.27 -10.88 -4.61
C ARG A 160 33.40 -11.65 -5.25
N LEU A 161 33.25 -12.12 -6.49
CA LEU A 161 34.26 -12.89 -7.20
C LEU A 161 35.34 -12.00 -7.80
N SER A 162 36.31 -12.60 -8.43
CA SER A 162 37.34 -11.87 -9.19
C SER A 162 36.72 -11.20 -10.42
N LYS A 163 37.15 -9.96 -10.74
CA LYS A 163 36.77 -9.27 -12.00
C LYS A 163 37.19 -10.01 -13.27
N GLN A 164 38.07 -10.99 -13.15
CA GLN A 164 38.53 -11.82 -14.28
C GLN A 164 37.64 -13.03 -14.53
N ALA A 165 36.68 -13.30 -13.64
CA ALA A 165 35.72 -14.39 -13.82
C ALA A 165 34.67 -14.03 -14.89
N GLU A 166 34.20 -15.03 -15.62
CA GLU A 166 33.18 -14.87 -16.65
C GLU A 166 31.79 -14.72 -16.03
N LEU A 167 31.38 -13.49 -15.74
CA LEU A 167 30.13 -13.18 -15.02
C LEU A 167 28.96 -12.83 -15.94
N GLY A 168 29.15 -12.81 -17.26
CA GLY A 168 28.16 -12.37 -18.25
C GLY A 168 26.82 -13.10 -18.14
N GLY A 169 26.83 -14.43 -18.06
CA GLY A 169 25.59 -15.22 -17.93
C GLY A 169 24.86 -15.02 -16.61
N ILE A 170 25.58 -14.66 -15.54
CA ILE A 170 24.91 -14.32 -14.25
C ILE A 170 24.37 -12.89 -14.28
N LEU A 171 24.98 -11.99 -15.03
CA LEU A 171 24.49 -10.61 -15.20
C LEU A 171 23.15 -10.57 -15.95
N GLU A 172 22.94 -11.46 -16.93
CA GLU A 172 21.68 -11.59 -17.68
C GLU A 172 20.49 -11.91 -16.77
N GLU A 173 20.72 -12.60 -15.65
CA GLU A 173 19.68 -12.90 -14.67
C GLU A 173 19.02 -11.64 -14.05
N ILE A 174 19.70 -10.48 -14.11
CA ILE A 174 19.09 -9.21 -13.65
C ILE A 174 17.91 -8.85 -14.55
N GLU A 175 18.00 -9.05 -15.87
CA GLU A 175 16.92 -8.78 -16.80
C GLU A 175 15.76 -9.76 -16.59
N ASP A 176 16.07 -11.05 -16.40
CA ASP A 176 15.06 -12.08 -16.15
C ASP A 176 14.31 -11.84 -14.82
N LEU A 177 15.02 -11.48 -13.76
CA LEU A 177 14.41 -11.10 -12.48
C LEU A 177 13.59 -9.82 -12.63
N THR A 178 14.07 -8.83 -13.39
CA THR A 178 13.33 -7.59 -13.64
C THR A 178 12.00 -7.85 -14.33
N ALA A 179 11.95 -8.84 -15.23
CA ALA A 179 10.71 -9.24 -15.91
C ALA A 179 9.68 -9.93 -14.98
N ARG A 180 10.11 -10.42 -13.81
CA ARG A 180 9.23 -11.05 -12.80
C ARG A 180 8.66 -10.07 -11.77
N LEU A 181 9.03 -8.79 -11.84
CA LEU A 181 8.53 -7.76 -10.93
C LEU A 181 7.07 -7.41 -11.25
N ASP A 182 6.25 -7.34 -10.22
CA ASP A 182 4.86 -6.93 -10.29
C ASP A 182 4.72 -5.41 -10.30
N ASP A 183 4.07 -4.88 -11.32
CA ASP A 183 3.71 -3.46 -11.41
C ASP A 183 2.37 -3.20 -10.70
N LEU A 184 2.41 -2.45 -9.61
CA LEU A 184 1.24 -2.04 -8.84
C LEU A 184 0.83 -0.61 -9.21
N GLY A 185 0.08 -0.51 -10.30
CA GLY A 185 -0.56 0.74 -10.74
C GLY A 185 0.38 1.78 -11.31
N GLY A 186 1.53 1.39 -11.86
CA GLY A 186 2.53 2.29 -12.42
C GLY A 186 3.29 3.13 -11.39
N ILE A 187 3.13 2.82 -10.08
CA ILE A 187 3.73 3.59 -8.98
C ILE A 187 4.75 2.75 -8.20
N TYR A 188 4.45 1.48 -7.99
CA TYR A 188 5.26 0.55 -7.22
C TYR A 188 5.65 -0.65 -8.07
N LEU A 189 6.89 -1.10 -7.92
CA LEU A 189 7.41 -2.30 -8.55
C LEU A 189 8.04 -3.17 -7.46
N GLN A 190 7.56 -4.41 -7.32
CA GLN A 190 8.03 -5.32 -6.27
C GLN A 190 7.86 -6.78 -6.67
N PHE A 191 8.57 -7.68 -5.99
CA PHE A 191 8.33 -9.11 -6.10
C PHE A 191 7.15 -9.57 -5.22
N GLU A 192 6.50 -10.66 -5.62
CA GLU A 192 5.44 -11.31 -4.83
C GLU A 192 5.93 -11.74 -3.45
N GLU A 193 7.21 -12.13 -3.34
CA GLU A 193 7.88 -12.48 -2.08
C GLU A 193 8.04 -11.29 -1.12
N GLY A 194 7.74 -10.09 -1.55
CA GLY A 194 7.62 -8.91 -0.72
C GLY A 194 8.87 -8.01 -0.68
N LEU A 195 8.89 -7.18 0.37
CA LEU A 195 9.84 -6.07 0.49
C LEU A 195 11.30 -6.53 0.62
N GLU A 196 11.54 -7.61 1.36
CA GLU A 196 12.89 -8.13 1.60
C GLU A 196 13.53 -8.59 0.29
N ALA A 197 12.80 -9.39 -0.52
CA ALA A 197 13.25 -9.85 -1.83
C ALA A 197 13.53 -8.68 -2.78
N THR A 198 12.65 -7.69 -2.80
CA THR A 198 12.78 -6.50 -3.65
C THR A 198 14.01 -5.67 -3.26
N ALA A 199 14.25 -5.44 -1.98
CA ALA A 199 15.40 -4.70 -1.47
C ALA A 199 16.72 -5.46 -1.70
N LEU A 200 16.69 -6.78 -1.51
CA LEU A 200 17.84 -7.64 -1.77
C LEU A 200 18.21 -7.62 -3.26
N PHE A 201 17.23 -7.70 -4.15
CA PHE A 201 17.42 -7.61 -5.60
C PHE A 201 18.09 -6.29 -6.00
N VAL A 202 17.60 -5.16 -5.52
CA VAL A 202 18.21 -3.85 -5.80
C VAL A 202 19.65 -3.82 -5.34
N THR A 203 19.92 -4.32 -4.12
CA THR A 203 21.30 -4.41 -3.61
C THR A 203 22.19 -5.27 -4.49
N ALA A 204 21.70 -6.42 -4.94
CA ALA A 204 22.44 -7.37 -5.76
C ALA A 204 22.71 -6.82 -7.18
N ALA A 205 21.69 -6.27 -7.82
CA ALA A 205 21.78 -5.71 -9.17
C ALA A 205 22.84 -4.60 -9.25
N TYR A 206 22.76 -3.61 -8.35
CA TYR A 206 23.75 -2.53 -8.34
C TYR A 206 25.14 -3.00 -7.91
N SER A 207 25.24 -3.93 -6.95
CA SER A 207 26.56 -4.46 -6.52
C SER A 207 27.26 -5.22 -7.64
N LEU A 208 26.54 -6.05 -8.40
CA LEU A 208 27.11 -6.79 -9.52
C LEU A 208 27.45 -5.86 -10.68
N SER A 209 26.56 -4.95 -11.03
CA SER A 209 26.76 -3.96 -12.09
C SER A 209 27.97 -3.05 -11.82
N ASP A 210 28.14 -2.56 -10.60
CA ASP A 210 29.31 -1.82 -10.18
C ASP A 210 30.60 -2.67 -10.26
N HIS A 211 30.49 -3.96 -9.92
CA HIS A 211 31.64 -4.88 -9.96
C HIS A 211 32.13 -5.13 -11.38
N VAL A 212 31.21 -5.34 -12.33
CA VAL A 212 31.55 -5.60 -13.75
C VAL A 212 31.68 -4.32 -14.58
N ASP A 213 31.41 -3.14 -14.02
CA ASP A 213 31.46 -1.85 -14.69
C ASP A 213 30.47 -1.72 -15.85
N MET A 214 29.28 -2.30 -15.69
CA MET A 214 28.18 -2.27 -16.67
C MET A 214 26.90 -1.77 -16.01
N GLU A 215 26.16 -0.92 -16.72
CA GLU A 215 24.88 -0.39 -16.23
C GLU A 215 23.86 -1.53 -16.05
N PRO A 216 23.12 -1.57 -14.92
CA PRO A 216 22.08 -2.57 -14.72
C PRO A 216 20.96 -2.36 -15.75
N PRO A 217 20.34 -3.43 -16.29
CA PRO A 217 19.26 -3.35 -17.26
C PRO A 217 17.93 -2.91 -16.60
N LEU A 218 17.97 -1.76 -15.92
CA LEU A 218 16.86 -1.14 -15.22
C LEU A 218 16.58 0.23 -15.83
N LYS A 219 15.35 0.47 -16.26
CA LYS A 219 14.93 1.78 -16.75
C LYS A 219 14.77 2.76 -15.59
N GLU A 220 14.92 4.06 -15.85
CA GLU A 220 14.76 5.11 -14.82
C GLU A 220 13.41 5.04 -14.10
N ASP A 221 12.31 4.80 -14.81
CA ASP A 221 10.98 4.65 -14.23
C ASP A 221 10.86 3.42 -13.32
N GLN A 222 11.48 2.29 -13.72
CA GLN A 222 11.55 1.09 -12.87
C GLN A 222 12.35 1.34 -11.60
N VAL A 223 13.45 2.08 -11.68
CA VAL A 223 14.23 2.47 -10.49
C VAL A 223 13.38 3.30 -9.53
N ILE A 224 12.60 4.28 -10.05
CA ILE A 224 11.70 5.10 -9.24
C ILE A 224 10.62 4.24 -8.59
N GLN A 225 10.01 3.31 -9.32
CA GLN A 225 8.98 2.41 -8.80
C GLN A 225 9.52 1.45 -7.73
N LEU A 226 10.75 0.92 -7.90
CA LEU A 226 11.45 0.11 -6.90
C LEU A 226 11.73 0.92 -5.63
N VAL A 227 12.21 2.15 -5.77
CA VAL A 227 12.42 3.09 -4.65
C VAL A 227 11.10 3.34 -3.92
N ASN A 228 10.02 3.57 -4.67
CA ASN A 228 8.69 3.74 -4.10
C ASN A 228 8.25 2.53 -3.28
N SER A 229 8.45 1.32 -3.79
CA SER A 229 8.10 0.08 -3.08
C SER A 229 8.91 -0.09 -1.80
N ILE A 230 10.24 0.02 -1.89
CA ILE A 230 11.16 -0.21 -0.76
C ILE A 230 10.89 0.78 0.38
N PHE A 231 10.62 2.05 0.07
CA PHE A 231 10.44 3.09 1.08
C PHE A 231 8.98 3.47 1.38
N SER A 232 7.99 2.74 0.84
CA SER A 232 6.57 2.94 1.15
C SER A 232 6.20 2.53 2.57
N LYS A 233 6.85 1.50 3.11
CA LYS A 233 6.59 0.93 4.44
C LYS A 233 7.19 1.83 5.54
N LYS A 234 6.42 2.05 6.61
CA LYS A 234 6.82 2.92 7.72
C LYS A 234 7.42 2.17 8.92
N SER A 235 7.25 0.87 8.96
CA SER A 235 7.76 -0.01 10.02
C SER A 235 8.20 -1.32 9.39
N TRP A 236 9.18 -1.98 9.99
CA TRP A 236 9.71 -3.27 9.56
C TRP A 236 9.40 -4.33 10.60
N ASP A 237 9.12 -5.54 10.13
CA ASP A 237 8.68 -6.64 10.98
C ASP A 237 9.86 -7.46 11.51
N SER A 238 11.04 -7.34 10.88
CA SER A 238 12.24 -8.06 11.27
C SER A 238 13.52 -7.26 11.09
N LEU A 239 14.60 -7.68 11.76
CA LEU A 239 15.94 -7.13 11.56
C LEU A 239 16.46 -7.41 10.15
N ALA A 240 16.16 -8.56 9.57
CA ALA A 240 16.55 -8.92 8.21
C ALA A 240 15.92 -7.98 7.19
N GLU A 241 14.63 -7.68 7.32
CA GLU A 241 13.94 -6.74 6.44
C GLU A 241 14.54 -5.32 6.57
N ALA A 242 14.78 -4.86 7.81
CA ALA A 242 15.41 -3.56 8.06
C ALA A 242 16.83 -3.48 7.47
N PHE A 243 17.60 -4.55 7.58
CA PHE A 243 18.93 -4.67 6.98
C PHE A 243 18.90 -4.65 5.45
N SER A 244 17.95 -5.37 4.84
CA SER A 244 17.79 -5.41 3.39
C SER A 244 17.44 -4.04 2.83
N VAL A 245 16.53 -3.31 3.48
CA VAL A 245 16.18 -1.92 3.13
C VAL A 245 17.37 -0.97 3.31
N ALA A 246 18.13 -1.10 4.40
CA ALA A 246 19.33 -0.30 4.62
C ALA A 246 20.41 -0.57 3.55
N SER A 247 20.56 -1.83 3.14
CA SER A 247 21.48 -2.25 2.09
C SER A 247 21.08 -1.68 0.73
N ALA A 248 19.78 -1.73 0.39
CA ALA A 248 19.26 -1.15 -0.84
C ALA A 248 19.41 0.38 -0.86
N ALA A 249 19.17 1.06 0.27
CA ALA A 249 19.40 2.50 0.39
C ALA A 249 20.86 2.86 0.12
N ALA A 250 21.79 2.11 0.72
CA ALA A 250 23.23 2.32 0.50
C ALA A 250 23.62 2.06 -0.96
N ALA A 251 23.10 1.01 -1.60
CA ALA A 251 23.36 0.70 -3.00
C ALA A 251 22.84 1.79 -3.94
N LEU A 252 21.62 2.31 -3.70
CA LEU A 252 21.02 3.38 -4.48
C LEU A 252 21.74 4.73 -4.32
N SER A 253 22.34 5.00 -3.14
CA SER A 253 23.10 6.24 -2.91
C SER A 253 24.53 6.19 -3.45
N ASN A 254 25.17 5.02 -3.45
CA ASN A 254 26.60 4.87 -3.70
C ASN A 254 26.91 4.10 -4.99
N ASN A 255 26.04 4.14 -6.01
CA ASN A 255 26.33 3.52 -7.30
C ASN A 255 26.72 4.55 -8.37
N ARG A 256 27.24 4.05 -9.50
CA ARG A 256 27.74 4.87 -10.61
C ARG A 256 26.69 5.17 -11.69
N PHE A 257 25.50 4.60 -11.60
CA PHE A 257 24.51 4.58 -12.67
C PHE A 257 23.28 5.43 -12.34
N HIS A 258 22.56 5.11 -11.29
CA HIS A 258 21.28 5.73 -10.96
C HIS A 258 21.30 6.23 -9.52
N VAL A 259 21.13 7.53 -9.35
CA VAL A 259 20.99 8.18 -8.04
C VAL A 259 19.60 8.81 -7.93
N PRO A 260 18.66 8.18 -7.20
CA PRO A 260 17.32 8.74 -7.02
C PRO A 260 17.35 10.05 -6.25
N VAL A 261 16.72 11.08 -6.82
CA VAL A 261 16.68 12.43 -6.25
C VAL A 261 15.46 12.59 -5.35
N ILE A 262 15.70 13.07 -4.14
CA ILE A 262 14.64 13.45 -3.20
C ILE A 262 14.66 14.96 -3.01
N VAL A 263 13.60 15.64 -3.45
CA VAL A 263 13.39 17.06 -3.22
C VAL A 263 12.36 17.26 -2.12
N SER A 264 12.67 18.06 -1.13
CA SER A 264 11.75 18.39 -0.04
C SER A 264 11.77 19.88 0.27
N ALA A 265 10.61 20.43 0.62
CA ALA A 265 10.46 21.80 1.08
C ALA A 265 10.13 21.79 2.58
N PRO A 266 11.11 21.93 3.47
CA PRO A 266 10.86 21.98 4.92
C PRO A 266 10.14 23.26 5.34
N GLY A 267 10.19 24.30 4.52
CA GLY A 267 9.52 25.58 4.70
C GLY A 267 9.28 26.27 3.36
N PRO A 268 8.61 27.41 3.36
CA PRO A 268 8.20 28.09 2.12
C PRO A 268 9.37 28.74 1.37
N ALA A 269 10.52 28.88 1.99
CA ALA A 269 11.69 29.56 1.40
C ALA A 269 12.86 28.62 1.09
N THR A 270 12.78 27.33 1.45
CA THR A 270 13.93 26.42 1.37
C THR A 270 13.58 25.12 0.68
N LEU A 271 14.38 24.72 -0.31
CA LEU A 271 14.36 23.41 -0.91
C LEU A 271 15.60 22.62 -0.46
N LEU A 272 15.41 21.37 -0.11
CA LEU A 272 16.47 20.41 0.16
C LEU A 272 16.50 19.36 -0.94
N VAL A 273 17.64 19.14 -1.55
CA VAL A 273 17.89 18.14 -2.58
C VAL A 273 18.88 17.12 -2.02
N THR A 274 18.41 15.90 -1.85
CA THR A 274 19.17 14.82 -1.22
C THR A 274 18.99 13.52 -2.00
N ASP A 275 19.86 12.57 -1.73
CA ASP A 275 19.67 11.17 -2.11
C ASP A 275 18.69 10.43 -1.16
N VAL A 276 18.50 9.11 -1.38
CA VAL A 276 17.63 8.27 -0.54
C VAL A 276 18.11 8.13 0.90
N MET A 277 19.41 8.33 1.17
CA MET A 277 19.99 8.34 2.51
C MET A 277 19.98 9.73 3.18
N SER A 278 19.29 10.70 2.56
CA SER A 278 19.26 12.10 3.00
C SER A 278 20.62 12.80 3.00
N GLN A 279 21.57 12.33 2.18
CA GLN A 279 22.82 13.01 1.97
C GLN A 279 22.63 14.15 0.95
N PRO A 280 23.19 15.34 1.20
CA PRO A 280 23.06 16.46 0.28
C PRO A 280 23.72 16.17 -1.07
N LEU A 281 23.02 16.41 -2.17
CA LEU A 281 23.56 16.31 -3.52
C LEU A 281 24.28 17.61 -3.89
N ALA A 282 25.58 17.69 -3.58
CA ALA A 282 26.37 18.91 -3.71
C ALA A 282 26.55 19.43 -5.15
N MET A 283 26.45 18.51 -6.15
CA MET A 283 26.62 18.81 -7.58
C MET A 283 25.29 19.15 -8.27
N ALA A 284 24.16 19.12 -7.56
CA ALA A 284 22.84 19.39 -8.14
C ALA A 284 22.64 20.88 -8.42
N ASN A 285 22.07 21.18 -9.58
CA ASN A 285 21.50 22.49 -9.93
C ASN A 285 19.98 22.37 -9.93
N VAL A 286 19.31 23.37 -9.40
CA VAL A 286 17.84 23.36 -9.29
C VAL A 286 17.23 24.46 -10.16
N LEU A 287 16.28 24.07 -10.98
CA LEU A 287 15.49 24.96 -11.84
C LEU A 287 14.01 24.82 -11.48
N VAL A 288 13.36 25.90 -11.16
CA VAL A 288 11.89 25.91 -11.07
C VAL A 288 11.32 26.07 -12.48
N GLU A 289 10.66 25.03 -12.97
CA GLU A 289 10.08 25.01 -14.32
C GLU A 289 8.72 25.68 -14.36
N SER A 290 7.89 25.45 -13.34
CA SER A 290 6.60 26.09 -13.18
C SER A 290 6.29 26.31 -11.70
N ALA A 291 5.63 27.43 -11.41
CA ALA A 291 5.10 27.72 -10.09
C ALA A 291 3.84 28.57 -10.24
N TYR A 292 2.84 28.30 -9.41
CA TYR A 292 1.67 29.18 -9.34
C TYR A 292 2.12 30.58 -8.88
N ALA A 293 1.80 31.61 -9.62
CA ALA A 293 2.18 33.03 -9.39
C ALA A 293 3.65 33.42 -9.67
N VAL A 294 4.47 32.53 -10.26
CA VAL A 294 5.82 32.91 -10.72
C VAL A 294 5.85 32.86 -12.26
N ALA A 295 6.00 33.99 -12.89
CA ALA A 295 5.84 34.18 -14.36
C ALA A 295 7.02 33.69 -15.22
N SER A 296 8.11 33.15 -14.64
CA SER A 296 9.29 32.74 -15.40
C SER A 296 10.08 31.62 -14.72
N LYS A 297 10.68 30.78 -15.55
CA LYS A 297 11.70 29.81 -15.11
C LYS A 297 12.80 30.56 -14.35
N SER A 298 12.98 30.22 -13.08
CA SER A 298 14.01 30.84 -12.24
C SER A 298 15.03 29.80 -11.81
N VAL A 299 16.32 30.10 -12.02
CA VAL A 299 17.41 29.32 -11.46
C VAL A 299 17.53 29.68 -9.98
N ILE A 300 17.52 28.67 -9.14
CA ILE A 300 17.67 28.85 -7.70
C ILE A 300 19.14 28.74 -7.33
N LEU A 301 19.65 29.74 -6.59
CA LEU A 301 21.03 29.75 -6.12
C LEU A 301 21.17 28.82 -4.89
N SER A 302 22.22 28.00 -4.90
CA SER A 302 22.56 27.17 -3.74
C SER A 302 23.12 28.03 -2.61
N GLN A 303 22.58 27.86 -1.40
CA GLN A 303 23.14 28.48 -0.17
C GLN A 303 24.18 27.59 0.51
N ALA A 304 24.02 26.27 0.39
CA ALA A 304 24.92 25.25 0.92
C ALA A 304 24.72 23.97 0.09
N PRO A 305 25.59 22.97 0.18
CA PRO A 305 25.41 21.70 -0.52
C PRO A 305 24.02 21.12 -0.29
N GLY A 306 23.25 20.91 -1.38
CA GLY A 306 21.90 20.38 -1.34
C GLY A 306 20.81 21.31 -0.76
N VAL A 307 21.15 22.55 -0.40
CA VAL A 307 20.22 23.54 0.17
C VAL A 307 20.05 24.70 -0.81
N PHE A 308 18.82 24.94 -1.24
CA PHE A 308 18.47 25.95 -2.22
C PHE A 308 17.43 26.92 -1.64
N GLU A 309 17.60 28.21 -1.90
CA GLU A 309 16.63 29.23 -1.50
C GLU A 309 15.58 29.43 -2.58
N LEU A 310 14.32 29.23 -2.20
CA LEU A 310 13.16 29.52 -3.04
C LEU A 310 12.71 30.97 -2.77
N ASN A 311 13.06 31.90 -3.64
CA ASN A 311 12.71 33.33 -3.48
C ASN A 311 11.22 33.63 -3.72
N PHE A 312 10.36 32.72 -3.28
CA PHE A 312 8.91 32.79 -3.43
C PHE A 312 8.28 33.77 -2.43
N MET A 313 8.80 33.81 -1.22
CA MET A 313 8.25 34.66 -0.15
C MET A 313 8.40 36.15 -0.44
N SER A 314 9.31 36.56 -1.34
CA SER A 314 9.44 37.95 -1.76
C SER A 314 8.20 38.48 -2.49
N SER A 315 7.40 37.60 -3.12
CA SER A 315 6.12 37.93 -3.77
C SER A 315 4.95 38.10 -2.78
N LYS A 316 5.19 37.94 -1.46
CA LYS A 316 4.18 38.01 -0.40
C LYS A 316 2.95 37.15 -0.71
N PRO A 317 3.10 35.83 -0.90
CA PRO A 317 2.00 34.96 -1.22
C PRO A 317 0.97 34.92 -0.08
N THR A 318 -0.30 34.80 -0.39
CA THR A 318 -1.35 34.56 0.59
C THR A 318 -1.21 33.17 1.21
N SER A 319 -1.78 32.94 2.40
CA SER A 319 -1.78 31.61 3.02
C SER A 319 -2.48 30.60 2.11
N GLY A 320 -1.90 29.41 1.99
CA GLY A 320 -2.40 28.39 1.08
C GLY A 320 -1.35 27.35 0.70
N TYR A 321 -1.74 26.49 -0.23
CA TYR A 321 -0.84 25.51 -0.83
C TYR A 321 -0.48 25.91 -2.25
N TYR A 322 0.82 25.99 -2.54
CA TYR A 322 1.37 26.32 -3.84
C TYR A 322 2.06 25.12 -4.46
N GLN A 323 1.78 24.83 -5.71
CA GLN A 323 2.40 23.73 -6.44
C GLN A 323 3.58 24.23 -7.26
N PHE A 324 4.72 23.57 -7.14
CA PHE A 324 5.95 23.84 -7.88
C PHE A 324 6.37 22.60 -8.64
N THR A 325 6.83 22.79 -9.87
CA THR A 325 7.57 21.78 -10.63
C THR A 325 9.04 22.18 -10.63
N VAL A 326 9.87 21.32 -10.12
CA VAL A 326 11.31 21.55 -9.94
C VAL A 326 12.07 20.52 -10.76
N ALA A 327 12.99 20.98 -11.61
CA ALA A 327 13.96 20.13 -12.28
C ALA A 327 15.30 20.19 -11.54
N VAL A 328 15.90 19.04 -11.31
CA VAL A 328 17.23 18.88 -10.71
C VAL A 328 18.19 18.37 -11.77
N THR A 329 19.28 19.11 -12.03
CA THR A 329 20.28 18.79 -13.05
C THR A 329 21.68 18.85 -12.45
N GLY A 330 22.70 18.51 -13.23
CA GLY A 330 24.11 18.65 -12.82
C GLY A 330 24.87 17.32 -12.71
N ASP A 331 24.15 16.20 -12.67
CA ASP A 331 24.74 14.86 -12.71
C ASP A 331 23.88 13.98 -13.64
N THR A 332 24.50 13.24 -14.54
CA THR A 332 23.79 12.37 -15.51
C THR A 332 23.19 11.12 -14.87
N ARG A 333 23.58 10.80 -13.66
CA ARG A 333 23.06 9.65 -12.88
C ARG A 333 21.75 9.93 -12.17
N LEU A 334 21.30 11.21 -12.15
CA LEU A 334 20.11 11.59 -11.39
C LEU A 334 18.84 11.05 -12.04
N VAL A 335 18.10 10.23 -11.31
CA VAL A 335 16.76 9.75 -11.68
C VAL A 335 15.70 10.40 -10.80
N ALA A 336 14.46 10.48 -11.25
CA ALA A 336 13.40 11.27 -10.62
C ALA A 336 13.74 12.77 -10.54
N ASN A 337 14.39 13.29 -11.55
CA ASN A 337 14.94 14.64 -11.59
C ASN A 337 13.89 15.73 -11.84
N HIS A 338 12.63 15.40 -12.18
CA HIS A 338 11.49 16.31 -12.29
C HIS A 338 10.50 16.01 -11.17
N VAL A 339 10.38 16.93 -10.22
CA VAL A 339 9.59 16.72 -9.00
C VAL A 339 8.54 17.81 -8.84
N GLU A 340 7.29 17.37 -8.65
CA GLU A 340 6.20 18.24 -8.23
C GLU A 340 6.14 18.32 -6.71
N LEU A 341 6.23 19.52 -6.16
CA LEU A 341 6.03 19.73 -4.73
C LEU A 341 4.94 20.78 -4.48
N LYS A 342 4.30 20.64 -3.33
CA LYS A 342 3.40 21.64 -2.80
C LYS A 342 4.08 22.31 -1.63
N VAL A 343 4.22 23.55 -1.63
CA VAL A 343 4.74 24.37 -0.54
C VAL A 343 3.55 24.94 0.22
N LYS A 344 3.56 24.75 1.53
CA LYS A 344 2.54 25.33 2.41
C LYS A 344 3.03 26.70 2.89
N VAL A 345 2.22 27.73 2.66
CA VAL A 345 2.38 29.05 3.27
C VAL A 345 1.36 29.14 4.40
N SER A 346 1.81 29.24 5.60
CA SER A 346 0.97 29.39 6.78
C SER A 346 0.89 30.83 7.25
N THR A 347 -0.18 31.16 7.96
CA THR A 347 -0.39 32.48 8.54
C THR A 347 -0.99 32.35 9.94
N GLU A 348 -0.92 33.43 10.72
CA GLU A 348 -1.60 33.57 11.99
C GLU A 348 -2.94 34.29 11.81
N VAL A 349 -3.99 33.78 12.47
CA VAL A 349 -5.33 34.34 12.42
C VAL A 349 -5.66 35.08 13.71
N SER A 350 -6.34 36.20 13.55
CA SER A 350 -6.95 36.95 14.67
C SER A 350 -8.43 37.22 14.41
N VAL A 351 -9.19 37.43 15.48
CA VAL A 351 -10.61 37.77 15.42
C VAL A 351 -10.79 39.25 15.60
N THR A 352 -11.47 39.87 14.68
CA THR A 352 -11.82 41.31 14.78
C THR A 352 -13.33 41.49 14.74
N SER A 353 -13.78 42.64 15.24
CA SER A 353 -15.19 43.04 15.16
C SER A 353 -16.18 42.00 15.70
N MET A 354 -15.82 41.34 16.84
CA MET A 354 -16.71 40.38 17.48
C MET A 354 -17.85 41.15 18.18
N ASP A 355 -19.01 41.12 17.59
CA ASP A 355 -20.20 41.77 18.11
C ASP A 355 -21.24 40.71 18.49
N LEU A 356 -21.71 40.78 19.73
CA LEU A 356 -22.76 39.92 20.30
C LEU A 356 -24.01 40.71 20.59
N SER A 357 -25.17 40.19 20.22
CA SER A 357 -26.47 40.84 20.45
C SER A 357 -27.56 39.83 20.75
N VAL A 358 -28.58 40.26 21.46
CA VAL A 358 -29.83 39.54 21.59
C VAL A 358 -30.91 40.38 20.91
N VAL A 359 -31.64 39.80 19.99
CA VAL A 359 -32.61 40.48 19.11
C VAL A 359 -33.97 39.90 19.37
N ASP A 360 -34.95 40.76 19.65
CA ASP A 360 -36.36 40.35 19.77
C ASP A 360 -36.93 40.03 18.39
N LYS A 361 -37.69 38.94 18.24
CA LYS A 361 -38.28 38.54 16.95
C LYS A 361 -39.22 39.57 16.37
N ASP A 362 -39.84 40.38 17.21
CA ASP A 362 -40.81 41.40 16.80
C ASP A 362 -40.16 42.73 16.35
N GLN A 363 -38.82 42.81 16.28
CA GLN A 363 -38.04 43.96 15.83
C GLN A 363 -38.38 45.34 16.41
N SER A 364 -39.05 45.41 17.54
CA SER A 364 -39.61 46.65 18.03
C SER A 364 -38.71 47.51 18.93
N ILE A 365 -37.53 47.04 19.32
CA ILE A 365 -36.61 47.78 20.20
C ILE A 365 -35.16 47.65 19.70
N GLY A 366 -34.42 48.75 19.75
CA GLY A 366 -33.02 48.82 19.32
C GLY A 366 -32.13 47.78 20.01
N THR A 367 -31.51 46.93 19.22
CA THR A 367 -30.60 45.83 19.65
C THR A 367 -29.40 46.39 20.38
N LYS A 368 -29.18 45.96 21.62
CA LYS A 368 -27.97 46.26 22.36
C LYS A 368 -26.82 45.33 21.89
N THR A 369 -25.96 45.85 21.07
CA THR A 369 -24.74 45.14 20.64
C THR A 369 -23.63 45.33 21.66
N THR A 370 -22.94 44.26 22.00
CA THR A 370 -21.79 44.28 22.90
C THR A 370 -20.57 43.75 22.14
N ARG A 371 -19.52 44.56 22.07
CA ARG A 371 -18.24 44.19 21.45
C ARG A 371 -17.37 43.42 22.45
N VAL A 372 -16.78 42.37 21.99
CA VAL A 372 -15.81 41.55 22.73
C VAL A 372 -14.51 41.46 21.96
N ASP A 373 -13.41 41.77 22.61
CA ASP A 373 -12.09 41.77 21.99
C ASP A 373 -11.35 40.44 22.24
N TYR A 374 -10.87 39.83 21.15
CA TYR A 374 -10.05 38.62 21.22
C TYR A 374 -8.66 38.95 21.86
N PRO A 375 -8.12 38.10 22.72
CA PRO A 375 -8.61 36.80 23.21
C PRO A 375 -9.41 36.87 24.52
N SER A 376 -9.88 38.05 24.95
CA SER A 376 -10.52 38.23 26.23
C SER A 376 -11.95 37.67 26.24
N LYS A 377 -12.39 37.11 27.38
CA LYS A 377 -13.79 36.73 27.56
C LYS A 377 -14.66 37.93 27.85
N GLY A 378 -15.82 38.03 27.22
CA GLY A 378 -16.81 39.06 27.47
C GLY A 378 -17.32 39.03 28.94
N LYS A 379 -17.34 40.19 29.57
CA LYS A 379 -17.77 40.33 30.98
C LYS A 379 -19.28 40.24 31.17
N SER A 380 -20.06 40.46 30.12
CA SER A 380 -21.54 40.44 30.14
C SER A 380 -22.04 39.02 29.86
N SER A 381 -23.03 38.55 30.62
CA SER A 381 -23.84 37.39 30.27
C SER A 381 -25.03 37.83 29.42
N PHE A 382 -25.33 37.08 28.39
CA PHE A 382 -26.46 37.30 27.50
C PHE A 382 -27.58 36.34 27.89
N THR A 383 -28.83 36.83 27.89
CA THR A 383 -29.98 35.97 28.16
C THR A 383 -30.87 35.99 26.93
N ALA A 384 -31.19 34.84 26.39
CA ALA A 384 -32.11 34.67 25.27
C ALA A 384 -33.22 33.67 25.67
N ASP A 385 -34.46 34.06 25.48
CA ASP A 385 -35.65 33.24 25.67
C ASP A 385 -36.27 32.83 24.32
N SER A 386 -37.43 32.16 24.36
CA SER A 386 -38.11 31.65 23.15
C SER A 386 -38.58 32.74 22.17
N HIS A 387 -38.62 33.98 22.59
CA HIS A 387 -39.04 35.13 21.77
C HIS A 387 -37.83 35.91 21.21
N GLN A 388 -36.63 35.47 21.54
CA GLN A 388 -35.39 36.17 21.23
C GLN A 388 -34.43 35.29 20.43
N ASN A 389 -33.67 35.92 19.53
CA ASN A 389 -32.57 35.31 18.83
C ASN A 389 -31.24 35.82 19.40
N PHE A 390 -30.32 34.92 19.64
CA PHE A 390 -28.95 35.29 19.95
C PHE A 390 -28.16 35.41 18.64
N ALA A 391 -27.54 36.56 18.39
CA ALA A 391 -26.78 36.81 17.19
C ALA A 391 -25.32 37.16 17.51
N MET A 392 -24.41 36.65 16.69
CA MET A 392 -22.98 36.88 16.75
C MET A 392 -22.46 37.23 15.36
N SER A 393 -21.67 38.28 15.26
CA SER A 393 -20.95 38.59 14.01
C SER A 393 -19.47 38.87 14.30
N PHE A 394 -18.60 38.44 13.41
CA PHE A 394 -17.15 38.63 13.53
C PHE A 394 -16.46 38.54 12.19
N GLN A 395 -15.22 39.01 12.15
CA GLN A 395 -14.30 38.81 11.01
C GLN A 395 -13.03 38.14 11.47
N LEU A 396 -12.49 37.32 10.58
CA LEU A 396 -11.18 36.68 10.76
C LEU A 396 -10.19 37.36 9.84
N VAL A 397 -9.06 37.75 10.38
CA VAL A 397 -8.01 38.46 9.64
C VAL A 397 -6.65 37.84 9.88
N ASP A 398 -5.83 37.91 8.86
CA ASP A 398 -4.40 37.62 8.95
C ASP A 398 -3.72 38.64 9.86
N THR A 399 -3.07 38.20 10.92
CA THR A 399 -2.41 39.07 11.92
C THR A 399 -1.29 39.91 11.29
N ASN A 400 -0.61 39.39 10.27
CA ASN A 400 0.54 40.06 9.67
C ASN A 400 0.16 41.05 8.56
N THR A 401 -0.87 40.73 7.77
CA THR A 401 -1.25 41.52 6.60
C THR A 401 -2.53 42.33 6.80
N GLY A 402 -3.35 41.96 7.79
CA GLY A 402 -4.67 42.55 8.02
C GLY A 402 -5.71 42.17 6.96
N VAL A 403 -5.39 41.22 6.06
CA VAL A 403 -6.30 40.75 5.02
C VAL A 403 -7.31 39.79 5.63
N GLU A 404 -8.55 39.88 5.18
CA GLU A 404 -9.63 38.98 5.60
C GLU A 404 -9.33 37.52 5.21
N LEU A 405 -9.60 36.60 6.15
CA LEU A 405 -9.42 35.16 5.97
C LEU A 405 -10.74 34.43 6.08
N THR A 406 -10.89 33.40 5.26
CA THR A 406 -12.01 32.46 5.33
C THR A 406 -11.47 31.03 5.55
N PRO A 407 -11.12 30.67 6.81
CA PRO A 407 -10.61 29.36 7.14
C PRO A 407 -11.62 28.25 6.83
N HIS A 408 -11.10 27.05 6.55
CA HIS A 408 -11.90 25.91 6.14
C HIS A 408 -12.93 25.47 7.21
N GLN A 409 -12.61 25.65 8.49
CA GLN A 409 -13.47 25.24 9.60
C GLN A 409 -13.67 26.40 10.57
N THR A 410 -14.92 26.83 10.71
CA THR A 410 -15.32 27.85 11.68
C THR A 410 -16.60 27.38 12.35
N PHE A 411 -16.51 27.08 13.65
CA PHE A 411 -17.62 26.55 14.43
C PHE A 411 -17.93 27.42 15.65
N VAL A 412 -19.18 27.46 15.99
CA VAL A 412 -19.68 28.02 17.23
C VAL A 412 -20.16 26.89 18.12
N LYS A 413 -19.51 26.72 19.27
CA LYS A 413 -19.85 25.70 20.25
C LYS A 413 -20.49 26.31 21.48
N LEU A 414 -21.67 25.80 21.87
CA LEU A 414 -22.35 26.09 23.11
C LEU A 414 -22.23 24.90 24.06
N HIS A 415 -21.57 25.12 25.19
CA HIS A 415 -21.31 24.10 26.20
C HIS A 415 -22.08 24.42 27.49
N ASN A 416 -23.00 23.54 27.88
CA ASN A 416 -23.76 23.70 29.11
C ASN A 416 -22.87 23.45 30.34
N GLN A 417 -22.73 24.45 31.19
CA GLN A 417 -21.82 24.39 32.34
C GLN A 417 -22.26 23.38 33.42
N LYS A 418 -23.56 23.01 33.48
CA LYS A 418 -24.10 22.07 34.47
C LYS A 418 -24.17 20.64 33.98
N THR A 419 -24.65 20.44 32.76
CA THR A 419 -24.93 19.12 32.23
C THR A 419 -23.77 18.57 31.39
N GLY A 420 -22.83 19.41 30.98
CA GLY A 420 -21.75 19.04 30.06
C GLY A 420 -22.21 18.82 28.62
N GLN A 421 -23.47 19.12 28.30
CA GLN A 421 -23.98 19.02 26.93
C GLN A 421 -23.29 20.01 26.01
N GLU A 422 -22.89 19.57 24.83
CA GLU A 422 -22.29 20.39 23.79
C GLU A 422 -23.17 20.39 22.54
N VAL A 423 -23.39 21.59 21.98
CA VAL A 423 -24.06 21.78 20.70
C VAL A 423 -23.14 22.62 19.83
N VAL A 424 -22.87 22.17 18.59
CA VAL A 424 -21.91 22.80 17.68
C VAL A 424 -22.64 23.19 16.40
N PHE A 425 -22.43 24.44 15.97
CA PHE A 425 -22.98 25.01 14.75
C PHE A 425 -21.83 25.44 13.81
N VAL A 426 -22.09 25.40 12.53
CA VAL A 426 -21.17 25.95 11.52
C VAL A 426 -21.44 27.45 11.40
N ALA A 427 -20.39 28.27 11.41
CA ALA A 427 -20.49 29.68 11.07
C ALA A 427 -19.99 29.88 9.63
N GLU A 428 -20.77 30.53 8.79
CA GLU A 428 -20.47 30.77 7.40
C GLU A 428 -20.19 32.25 7.13
N PRO A 429 -19.20 32.61 6.30
CA PRO A 429 -18.93 33.98 5.95
C PRO A 429 -19.92 34.48 4.89
N ASP A 430 -20.25 35.75 4.93
CA ASP A 430 -20.97 36.41 3.86
C ASP A 430 -20.01 36.84 2.71
N SER A 431 -20.54 37.51 1.69
CA SER A 431 -19.76 38.01 0.55
C SER A 431 -18.69 39.04 0.91
N LYS A 432 -18.69 39.54 2.14
CA LYS A 432 -17.71 40.49 2.69
C LYS A 432 -16.82 39.84 3.76
N SER A 433 -16.70 38.51 3.76
CA SER A 433 -15.93 37.74 4.74
C SER A 433 -16.35 37.98 6.20
N VAL A 434 -17.57 38.48 6.43
CA VAL A 434 -18.15 38.63 7.77
C VAL A 434 -18.90 37.37 8.12
N TYR A 435 -18.50 36.70 9.21
CA TYR A 435 -19.19 35.55 9.75
C TYR A 435 -20.39 36.00 10.55
N LYS A 436 -21.54 35.39 10.28
CA LYS A 436 -22.80 35.67 11.02
C LYS A 436 -23.34 34.35 11.54
N PHE A 437 -23.59 34.34 12.83
CA PHE A 437 -24.25 33.21 13.48
C PHE A 437 -25.50 33.73 14.21
N GLU A 438 -26.64 33.14 13.93
CA GLU A 438 -27.90 33.46 14.55
C GLU A 438 -28.52 32.20 15.11
N LEU A 439 -28.86 32.24 16.40
CA LEU A 439 -29.49 31.15 17.11
C LEU A 439 -30.94 31.55 17.44
N ASP A 440 -31.89 30.96 16.72
CA ASP A 440 -33.30 30.98 17.10
C ASP A 440 -33.54 29.94 18.19
N THR A 441 -33.80 30.42 19.42
CA THR A 441 -33.98 29.55 20.59
C THR A 441 -35.24 28.70 20.51
N ALA A 442 -36.28 29.13 19.82
CA ALA A 442 -37.53 28.36 19.68
C ALA A 442 -37.37 27.27 18.61
N GLU A 443 -36.76 27.58 17.46
CA GLU A 443 -36.58 26.63 16.36
C GLU A 443 -35.57 25.54 16.71
N ARG A 444 -34.47 25.92 17.36
CA ARG A 444 -33.36 25.01 17.69
C ARG A 444 -33.47 24.29 19.04
N LYS A 445 -34.64 24.42 19.71
CA LYS A 445 -34.91 23.82 21.02
C LYS A 445 -34.58 22.32 21.10
N SER A 446 -34.88 21.57 20.05
CA SER A 446 -34.61 20.12 19.99
C SER A 446 -33.13 19.76 20.06
N GLU A 447 -32.25 20.60 19.52
CA GLU A 447 -30.78 20.37 19.52
C GLU A 447 -30.21 20.51 20.94
N PHE A 448 -30.87 21.32 21.78
CA PHE A 448 -30.53 21.51 23.19
C PHE A 448 -31.28 20.55 24.13
N ASN A 449 -32.08 19.61 23.61
CA ASN A 449 -32.94 18.73 24.39
C ASN A 449 -33.84 19.52 25.38
N SER A 450 -34.23 20.74 25.02
CA SER A 450 -35.01 21.69 25.87
C SER A 450 -34.34 22.02 27.21
N ILE A 451 -33.05 21.80 27.39
CA ILE A 451 -32.35 22.04 28.66
C ILE A 451 -31.98 23.52 28.76
N SER A 452 -32.69 24.24 29.65
CA SER A 452 -32.34 25.62 29.98
C SER A 452 -31.11 25.70 30.88
N GLY A 453 -30.32 26.77 30.76
CA GLY A 453 -29.16 26.96 31.61
C GLY A 453 -28.14 27.92 31.04
N THR A 454 -27.00 28.01 31.73
CA THR A 454 -25.85 28.80 31.26
C THR A 454 -24.97 27.96 30.36
N TYR A 455 -24.79 28.47 29.17
CA TYR A 455 -23.92 27.87 28.15
C TYR A 455 -22.69 28.76 27.94
N SER A 456 -21.51 28.17 27.98
CA SER A 456 -20.29 28.84 27.55
C SER A 456 -20.19 28.82 26.03
N LEU A 457 -20.11 30.00 25.42
CA LEU A 457 -20.01 30.20 23.98
C LEU A 457 -18.52 30.14 23.57
N HIS A 458 -18.18 29.20 22.71
CA HIS A 458 -16.84 29.07 22.19
C HIS A 458 -16.80 29.26 20.66
N LEU A 459 -15.83 30.01 20.20
CA LEU A 459 -15.46 30.08 18.79
C LEU A 459 -14.31 29.13 18.53
N ILE A 460 -14.46 28.27 17.53
CA ILE A 460 -13.46 27.30 17.08
C ILE A 460 -13.12 27.63 15.64
N VAL A 461 -11.85 27.92 15.37
CA VAL A 461 -11.35 28.18 14.02
C VAL A 461 -10.17 27.27 13.74
N GLY A 462 -10.26 26.54 12.63
CA GLY A 462 -9.21 25.62 12.22
C GLY A 462 -9.04 25.59 10.70
N ASP A 463 -7.79 25.57 10.28
CA ASP A 463 -7.40 25.36 8.89
C ASP A 463 -6.00 24.77 8.86
N ALA A 464 -5.71 23.98 7.84
CA ALA A 464 -4.38 23.40 7.67
C ALA A 464 -3.29 24.46 7.42
N THR A 465 -3.68 25.67 7.02
CA THR A 465 -2.78 26.79 6.74
C THR A 465 -2.61 27.76 7.90
N LEU A 466 -3.32 27.54 9.01
CA LEU A 466 -3.18 28.35 10.21
C LEU A 466 -2.09 27.78 11.15
N GLU A 467 -1.27 28.65 11.70
CA GLU A 467 -0.28 28.31 12.74
C GLU A 467 -0.90 28.30 14.14
N ASN A 468 -1.88 29.19 14.37
CA ASN A 468 -2.55 29.38 15.64
C ASN A 468 -4.06 29.07 15.55
N PRO A 469 -4.50 27.80 15.54
CA PRO A 469 -5.92 27.48 15.59
C PRO A 469 -6.58 28.08 16.84
N ILE A 470 -7.81 28.58 16.70
CA ILE A 470 -8.51 29.27 17.78
C ILE A 470 -9.51 28.33 18.46
N LEU A 471 -9.42 28.27 19.79
CA LEU A 471 -10.46 27.77 20.69
C LEU A 471 -10.69 28.84 21.75
N TRP A 472 -11.61 29.74 21.51
CA TRP A 472 -11.83 30.91 22.34
C TRP A 472 -13.20 30.88 23.04
N ASN A 473 -13.19 30.99 24.36
CA ASN A 473 -14.41 31.20 25.16
C ASN A 473 -14.79 32.67 25.08
N VAL A 474 -15.81 32.96 24.25
CA VAL A 474 -16.21 34.33 23.91
C VAL A 474 -17.04 34.97 25.03
N ALA A 475 -18.08 34.28 25.52
CA ALA A 475 -19.01 34.77 26.53
C ALA A 475 -19.82 33.64 27.17
N ASP A 476 -20.63 33.98 28.19
CA ASP A 476 -21.64 33.08 28.71
C ASP A 476 -23.03 33.54 28.23
N VAL A 477 -23.82 32.57 27.75
CA VAL A 477 -25.18 32.78 27.24
C VAL A 477 -26.16 31.95 28.07
N VAL A 478 -27.14 32.59 28.66
CA VAL A 478 -28.25 31.95 29.41
C VAL A 478 -29.37 31.69 28.42
N LEU A 479 -29.62 30.43 28.09
CA LEU A 479 -30.74 30.02 27.24
C LEU A 479 -31.91 29.56 28.11
N LYS A 480 -33.09 30.07 27.79
CA LYS A 480 -34.36 29.71 28.48
C LYS A 480 -35.33 29.11 27.47
N PHE A 481 -35.61 27.84 27.60
CA PHE A 481 -36.57 27.12 26.76
C PHE A 481 -37.92 27.01 27.50
N VAL A 482 -39.02 27.16 26.78
CA VAL A 482 -40.37 26.90 27.32
C VAL A 482 -40.56 25.39 27.35
N ASP A 483 -41.16 24.84 28.42
CA ASP A 483 -41.29 23.41 28.73
C ASP A 483 -39.94 22.77 29.11
N GLU A 484 -39.45 23.08 30.31
CA GLU A 484 -38.37 22.33 30.93
C GLU A 484 -38.85 20.90 31.22
N GLU A 485 -38.42 19.94 30.39
CA GLU A 485 -38.41 18.56 30.85
C GLU A 485 -37.34 18.45 31.96
N ALA A 486 -37.72 17.80 33.08
CA ALA A 486 -36.79 17.57 34.18
C ALA A 486 -35.48 16.98 33.60
N PRO A 487 -34.30 17.50 33.99
CA PRO A 487 -33.07 17.07 33.43
C PRO A 487 -32.94 15.56 33.63
N VAL A 488 -33.16 14.79 32.59
CA VAL A 488 -32.72 13.41 32.54
C VAL A 488 -31.21 13.51 32.73
N ALA A 489 -30.71 12.92 33.82
CA ALA A 489 -29.27 12.87 34.08
C ALA A 489 -28.63 12.25 32.86
N VAL A 490 -28.13 13.09 31.96
CA VAL A 490 -27.34 12.67 30.81
C VAL A 490 -26.07 12.12 31.43
N GLN A 491 -26.01 10.81 31.56
CA GLN A 491 -24.74 10.16 31.88
C GLN A 491 -23.74 10.69 30.86
N PRO A 492 -22.58 11.19 31.31
CA PRO A 492 -21.56 11.66 30.38
C PRO A 492 -21.32 10.54 29.37
N LYS A 493 -21.65 10.80 28.10
CA LYS A 493 -21.28 9.89 27.02
C LYS A 493 -19.75 9.80 27.06
N THR A 494 -19.25 8.77 27.71
CA THR A 494 -17.82 8.53 27.75
C THR A 494 -17.39 8.36 26.30
N LEU A 495 -16.55 9.26 25.81
CA LEU A 495 -15.98 9.25 24.46
C LEU A 495 -15.32 7.90 24.09
N TYR A 496 -15.08 7.07 25.10
CA TYR A 496 -14.38 5.79 25.02
C TYR A 496 -15.30 4.56 25.23
N MET A 497 -16.62 4.73 25.21
CA MET A 497 -17.52 3.57 25.19
C MET A 497 -17.38 2.84 23.85
N PRO A 498 -17.28 1.50 23.85
CA PRO A 498 -17.28 0.75 22.61
C PRO A 498 -18.56 1.08 21.84
N LYS A 499 -18.42 1.41 20.57
CA LYS A 499 -19.56 1.62 19.68
C LYS A 499 -20.33 0.29 19.54
N PRO A 500 -21.64 0.33 19.29
CA PRO A 500 -22.40 -0.89 19.04
C PRO A 500 -21.75 -1.65 17.90
N GLU A 501 -21.77 -2.98 18.02
CA GLU A 501 -21.22 -3.89 17.01
C GLU A 501 -21.80 -3.57 15.63
N ILE A 502 -20.92 -3.38 14.65
CA ILE A 502 -21.33 -3.14 13.27
C ILE A 502 -21.79 -4.47 12.70
N GLN A 503 -23.10 -4.66 12.58
CA GLN A 503 -23.67 -5.80 11.90
C GLN A 503 -23.66 -5.53 10.39
N HIS A 504 -22.96 -6.36 9.65
CA HIS A 504 -22.99 -6.30 8.20
C HIS A 504 -24.34 -6.87 7.71
N LEU A 505 -25.19 -5.99 7.21
CA LEU A 505 -26.40 -6.40 6.52
C LEU A 505 -26.04 -6.74 5.08
N PHE A 506 -26.02 -8.04 4.76
CA PHE A 506 -25.87 -8.49 3.38
C PHE A 506 -27.05 -7.96 2.56
N ARG A 507 -26.76 -7.54 1.33
CA ARG A 507 -27.80 -7.16 0.38
C ARG A 507 -28.73 -8.37 0.19
N GLU A 508 -30.04 -8.14 0.34
CA GLU A 508 -31.02 -9.19 0.06
C GLU A 508 -30.85 -9.67 -1.41
N PRO A 509 -30.85 -10.99 -1.65
CA PRO A 509 -30.78 -11.52 -3.01
C PRO A 509 -31.94 -10.99 -3.85
N GLU A 510 -31.67 -10.69 -5.09
CA GLU A 510 -32.69 -10.21 -6.03
C GLU A 510 -33.84 -11.21 -6.13
N LYS A 511 -35.07 -10.70 -6.16
CA LYS A 511 -36.26 -11.55 -6.28
C LYS A 511 -36.16 -12.34 -7.57
N LYS A 512 -36.22 -13.66 -7.45
CA LYS A 512 -36.24 -14.55 -8.60
C LYS A 512 -37.45 -14.22 -9.48
N PRO A 513 -37.32 -14.33 -10.84
CA PRO A 513 -38.46 -14.20 -11.74
C PRO A 513 -39.57 -15.17 -11.35
N SER A 514 -40.82 -14.84 -11.65
CA SER A 514 -41.94 -15.73 -11.35
C SER A 514 -41.71 -17.09 -12.03
N THR A 515 -42.12 -18.15 -11.37
CA THR A 515 -42.01 -19.53 -11.91
C THR A 515 -42.72 -19.70 -13.27
N VAL A 516 -43.73 -18.87 -13.55
CA VAL A 516 -44.44 -18.84 -14.85
C VAL A 516 -43.45 -18.43 -15.97
N VAL A 517 -42.64 -17.40 -15.77
CA VAL A 517 -41.65 -16.95 -16.76
C VAL A 517 -40.61 -18.05 -17.00
N SER A 518 -40.06 -18.62 -15.93
CA SER A 518 -39.08 -19.71 -16.02
C SER A 518 -39.63 -20.93 -16.75
N ASN A 519 -40.86 -21.36 -16.42
CA ASN A 519 -41.50 -22.50 -17.05
C ASN A 519 -41.82 -22.24 -18.53
N THR A 520 -42.23 -21.01 -18.89
CA THR A 520 -42.49 -20.63 -20.28
C THR A 520 -41.22 -20.74 -21.13
N PHE A 521 -40.11 -20.21 -20.65
CA PHE A 521 -38.82 -20.32 -21.35
C PHE A 521 -38.35 -21.78 -21.43
N THR A 522 -38.54 -22.59 -20.39
CA THR A 522 -38.21 -24.00 -20.39
C THR A 522 -39.05 -24.75 -21.46
N ALA A 523 -40.35 -24.48 -21.53
CA ALA A 523 -41.21 -25.05 -22.54
C ALA A 523 -40.82 -24.63 -23.97
N LEU A 524 -40.43 -23.36 -24.14
CA LEU A 524 -39.97 -22.82 -25.42
C LEU A 524 -38.67 -23.51 -25.88
N ILE A 525 -37.71 -23.73 -24.97
CA ILE A 525 -36.43 -24.43 -25.25
C ILE A 525 -36.69 -25.90 -25.60
N LEU A 526 -37.66 -26.56 -24.97
CA LEU A 526 -38.00 -27.95 -25.23
C LEU A 526 -38.87 -28.13 -26.49
N SER A 527 -39.54 -27.08 -26.97
CA SER A 527 -40.44 -27.17 -28.13
C SER A 527 -39.77 -27.66 -29.43
N PRO A 528 -38.50 -27.29 -29.77
CA PRO A 528 -37.84 -27.85 -30.95
C PRO A 528 -37.60 -29.36 -30.86
N LEU A 529 -37.36 -29.89 -29.67
CA LEU A 529 -37.18 -31.32 -29.44
C LEU A 529 -38.50 -32.08 -29.68
N LEU A 530 -39.61 -31.54 -29.18
CA LEU A 530 -40.93 -32.10 -29.42
C LEU A 530 -41.29 -32.08 -30.92
N LEU A 531 -40.99 -30.94 -31.57
CA LEU A 531 -41.19 -30.80 -33.01
C LEU A 531 -40.36 -31.84 -33.79
N LEU A 532 -39.11 -32.05 -33.40
CA LEU A 532 -38.23 -33.06 -34.01
C LEU A 532 -38.82 -34.47 -33.87
N LEU A 533 -39.32 -34.83 -32.69
CA LEU A 533 -39.96 -36.13 -32.45
C LEU A 533 -41.21 -36.32 -33.31
N ILE A 534 -42.06 -35.29 -33.41
CA ILE A 534 -43.26 -35.30 -34.26
C ILE A 534 -42.89 -35.47 -35.76
N LEU A 535 -41.86 -34.77 -36.21
CA LEU A 535 -41.34 -34.87 -37.57
C LEU A 535 -40.81 -36.27 -37.87
N TRP A 536 -40.07 -36.88 -36.91
CA TRP A 536 -39.60 -38.27 -37.05
C TRP A 536 -40.78 -39.28 -37.19
N LEU A 537 -41.82 -39.13 -36.40
CA LEU A 537 -42.99 -39.93 -36.50
C LEU A 537 -43.70 -39.75 -37.86
N LYS A 538 -43.81 -38.48 -38.31
CA LYS A 538 -44.41 -38.13 -39.60
C LYS A 538 -43.63 -38.68 -40.82
N LEU A 539 -42.29 -38.67 -40.71
CA LEU A 539 -41.40 -39.22 -41.74
C LEU A 539 -41.29 -40.74 -41.69
N GLY A 540 -41.97 -41.41 -40.76
CA GLY A 540 -41.93 -42.86 -40.61
C GLY A 540 -40.54 -43.38 -40.21
N ALA A 541 -39.90 -42.75 -39.22
CA ALA A 541 -38.58 -43.18 -38.72
C ALA A 541 -38.60 -44.70 -38.44
N ASN A 542 -37.72 -45.44 -39.11
CA ASN A 542 -37.67 -46.90 -39.03
C ASN A 542 -37.17 -47.37 -37.65
N MET A 543 -38.12 -47.80 -36.82
CA MET A 543 -37.86 -48.39 -35.50
C MET A 543 -37.82 -49.91 -35.48
N SER A 544 -37.99 -50.56 -36.64
CA SER A 544 -38.10 -52.02 -36.74
C SER A 544 -36.86 -52.79 -36.31
N ASN A 545 -35.69 -52.11 -36.32
CA ASN A 545 -34.43 -52.68 -35.88
C ASN A 545 -34.14 -52.48 -34.37
N PHE A 546 -35.08 -51.89 -33.61
CA PHE A 546 -34.95 -51.78 -32.18
C PHE A 546 -35.20 -53.13 -31.49
N SER A 547 -34.23 -53.68 -30.84
CA SER A 547 -34.36 -54.95 -30.12
C SER A 547 -34.43 -54.73 -28.62
N PHE A 548 -35.53 -55.15 -28.00
CA PHE A 548 -35.69 -55.13 -26.55
C PHE A 548 -34.91 -56.28 -25.91
N THR A 549 -33.59 -56.19 -25.87
CA THR A 549 -32.75 -57.12 -25.11
C THR A 549 -32.36 -56.49 -23.77
N PRO A 550 -32.09 -57.28 -22.71
CA PRO A 550 -31.68 -56.74 -21.41
C PRO A 550 -30.47 -55.82 -21.51
N SER A 551 -29.51 -56.12 -22.38
CA SER A 551 -28.34 -55.29 -22.63
C SER A 551 -28.67 -53.94 -23.29
N THR A 552 -29.65 -53.90 -24.19
CA THR A 552 -30.13 -52.67 -24.81
C THR A 552 -30.83 -51.76 -23.79
N VAL A 553 -31.71 -52.35 -22.97
CA VAL A 553 -32.39 -51.59 -21.90
C VAL A 553 -31.40 -51.05 -20.90
N LEU A 554 -30.44 -51.86 -20.45
CA LEU A 554 -29.42 -51.44 -19.49
C LEU A 554 -28.51 -50.35 -20.07
N PHE A 555 -28.18 -50.40 -21.35
CA PHE A 555 -27.39 -49.37 -22.03
C PHE A 555 -28.11 -48.01 -22.06
N HIS A 556 -29.38 -47.98 -22.45
CA HIS A 556 -30.16 -46.76 -22.49
C HIS A 556 -30.47 -46.20 -21.09
N ALA A 557 -30.76 -47.10 -20.14
CA ALA A 557 -30.94 -46.72 -18.74
C ALA A 557 -29.66 -46.12 -18.13
N GLY A 558 -28.48 -46.67 -18.49
CA GLY A 558 -27.20 -46.14 -18.10
C GLY A 558 -26.95 -44.73 -18.64
N HIS A 559 -27.30 -44.47 -19.92
CA HIS A 559 -27.21 -43.11 -20.46
C HIS A 559 -28.15 -42.13 -19.77
N ALA A 560 -29.40 -42.55 -19.51
CA ALA A 560 -30.33 -41.72 -18.76
C ALA A 560 -29.84 -41.45 -17.33
N ALA A 561 -29.22 -42.42 -16.68
CA ALA A 561 -28.62 -42.28 -15.36
C ALA A 561 -27.42 -41.30 -15.39
N MET A 562 -26.57 -41.33 -16.44
CA MET A 562 -25.48 -40.36 -16.59
C MET A 562 -25.98 -38.92 -16.78
N LEU A 563 -27.04 -38.74 -17.60
CA LEU A 563 -27.69 -37.43 -17.75
C LEU A 563 -28.33 -36.95 -16.45
N GLY A 564 -28.99 -37.84 -15.73
CA GLY A 564 -29.53 -37.56 -14.39
C GLY A 564 -28.41 -37.19 -13.38
N LEU A 565 -27.27 -37.89 -13.43
CA LEU A 565 -26.11 -37.56 -12.59
C LEU A 565 -25.58 -36.17 -12.89
N MET A 566 -25.54 -35.73 -14.16
CA MET A 566 -25.14 -34.36 -14.52
C MET A 566 -26.11 -33.31 -13.95
N TYR A 567 -27.41 -33.60 -13.95
CA TYR A 567 -28.39 -32.72 -13.30
C TYR A 567 -28.18 -32.62 -11.79
N VAL A 568 -27.94 -33.76 -11.13
CA VAL A 568 -27.67 -33.81 -9.68
C VAL A 568 -26.34 -33.15 -9.35
N TYR A 569 -25.33 -33.26 -10.21
CA TYR A 569 -24.07 -32.49 -10.08
C TYR A 569 -24.33 -30.99 -10.06
N TRP A 570 -25.18 -30.51 -10.99
CA TRP A 570 -25.51 -29.09 -11.03
C TRP A 570 -26.20 -28.58 -9.77
N THR A 571 -26.92 -29.43 -9.05
CA THR A 571 -27.77 -29.03 -7.90
C THR A 571 -27.18 -29.39 -6.54
N HIS A 572 -26.44 -30.49 -6.41
CA HIS A 572 -26.10 -31.06 -5.08
C HIS A 572 -24.71 -31.68 -4.93
N LEU A 573 -24.09 -32.19 -6.01
CA LEU A 573 -22.82 -32.93 -5.90
C LEU A 573 -21.62 -32.05 -6.21
N ASN A 574 -20.47 -32.40 -5.64
CA ASN A 574 -19.18 -31.83 -6.04
C ASN A 574 -18.53 -32.65 -7.17
N MET A 575 -17.52 -32.09 -7.81
CA MET A 575 -16.82 -32.69 -8.95
C MET A 575 -16.25 -34.09 -8.64
N PHE A 576 -15.64 -34.29 -7.48
CA PHE A 576 -15.02 -35.57 -7.10
C PHE A 576 -16.05 -36.69 -6.89
N GLN A 577 -17.17 -36.35 -6.25
CA GLN A 577 -18.28 -37.30 -6.08
C GLN A 577 -18.89 -37.66 -7.42
N THR A 578 -19.09 -36.68 -8.30
CA THR A 578 -19.63 -36.89 -9.63
C THR A 578 -18.73 -37.78 -10.47
N LEU A 579 -17.41 -37.54 -10.49
CA LEU A 579 -16.44 -38.39 -11.22
C LEU A 579 -16.46 -39.84 -10.72
N LYS A 580 -16.57 -40.06 -9.41
CA LYS A 580 -16.67 -41.38 -8.82
C LYS A 580 -17.92 -42.13 -9.30
N TYR A 581 -19.11 -41.49 -9.26
CA TYR A 581 -20.34 -42.09 -9.70
C TYR A 581 -20.38 -42.26 -11.23
N LEU A 582 -19.83 -41.28 -11.97
CA LEU A 582 -19.72 -41.35 -13.43
C LEU A 582 -18.85 -42.53 -13.88
N ALA A 583 -17.73 -42.80 -13.21
CA ALA A 583 -16.89 -43.94 -13.52
C ALA A 583 -17.61 -45.27 -13.32
N ILE A 584 -18.41 -45.41 -12.26
CA ILE A 584 -19.18 -46.63 -11.97
C ILE A 584 -20.31 -46.81 -13.02
N ILE A 585 -21.15 -45.78 -13.20
CA ILE A 585 -22.28 -45.83 -14.14
C ILE A 585 -21.78 -45.97 -15.58
N GLY A 586 -20.73 -45.21 -15.95
CA GLY A 586 -20.12 -45.27 -17.28
C GLY A 586 -19.50 -46.62 -17.59
N GLY A 587 -18.80 -47.24 -16.61
CA GLY A 587 -18.25 -48.59 -16.75
C GLY A 587 -19.34 -49.64 -17.01
N LEU A 588 -20.42 -49.63 -16.21
CA LEU A 588 -21.56 -50.54 -16.43
C LEU A 588 -22.26 -50.31 -17.77
N THR A 589 -22.42 -49.03 -18.14
CA THR A 589 -23.04 -48.64 -19.45
C THR A 589 -22.16 -49.08 -20.60
N PHE A 590 -20.84 -48.95 -20.49
CA PHE A 590 -19.89 -49.41 -21.50
C PHE A 590 -19.96 -50.94 -21.68
N LEU A 591 -19.97 -51.71 -20.60
CA LEU A 591 -20.11 -53.18 -20.69
C LEU A 591 -21.45 -53.61 -21.32
N ALA A 592 -22.56 -52.96 -20.96
CA ALA A 592 -23.86 -53.17 -21.54
C ALA A 592 -23.88 -52.82 -23.03
N GLY A 593 -23.28 -51.68 -23.43
CA GLY A 593 -23.14 -51.24 -24.80
C GLY A 593 -22.32 -52.18 -25.66
N ASN A 594 -21.20 -52.63 -25.15
CA ASN A 594 -20.35 -53.61 -25.84
C ASN A 594 -21.12 -54.91 -26.13
N ARG A 595 -21.85 -55.41 -25.11
CA ARG A 595 -22.68 -56.61 -25.25
C ARG A 595 -23.83 -56.41 -26.26
N MET A 596 -24.47 -55.25 -26.24
CA MET A 596 -25.52 -54.87 -27.19
C MET A 596 -24.98 -54.82 -28.63
N LEU A 597 -23.82 -54.19 -28.84
CA LEU A 597 -23.18 -54.11 -30.16
C LEU A 597 -22.76 -55.47 -30.67
N ALA A 598 -22.22 -56.35 -29.83
CA ALA A 598 -21.89 -57.72 -30.19
C ALA A 598 -23.13 -58.50 -30.65
N GLN A 599 -24.24 -58.40 -29.92
CA GLN A 599 -25.51 -59.01 -30.30
C GLN A 599 -26.04 -58.50 -31.65
N LYS A 600 -25.93 -57.19 -31.92
CA LYS A 600 -26.29 -56.58 -33.20
C LYS A 600 -25.38 -57.03 -34.34
N ALA A 601 -24.08 -57.16 -34.10
CA ALA A 601 -23.12 -57.66 -35.09
C ALA A 601 -23.46 -59.11 -35.51
N VAL A 602 -23.71 -59.97 -34.51
CA VAL A 602 -24.13 -61.36 -34.78
C VAL A 602 -25.43 -61.37 -35.57
N LYS A 603 -26.44 -60.58 -35.21
CA LYS A 603 -27.71 -60.49 -35.91
C LYS A 603 -27.54 -60.04 -37.39
N ARG A 604 -26.67 -59.06 -37.62
CA ARG A 604 -26.34 -58.59 -38.98
C ARG A 604 -25.63 -59.68 -39.80
N TYR A 605 -24.70 -60.37 -39.20
CA TYR A 605 -23.97 -61.46 -39.85
C TYR A 605 -24.90 -62.58 -40.24
N VAL A 606 -25.80 -63.04 -39.35
CA VAL A 606 -26.82 -64.07 -39.64
C VAL A 606 -27.79 -63.62 -40.72
N SER A 607 -28.23 -62.37 -40.73
CA SER A 607 -29.06 -61.78 -41.74
C SER A 607 -28.37 -61.75 -43.13
N TRP A 608 -27.08 -61.39 -43.13
CA TRP A 608 -26.29 -61.39 -44.38
C TRP A 608 -26.03 -62.78 -44.90
N CYS A 609 -25.73 -63.75 -44.04
CA CYS A 609 -25.64 -65.18 -44.47
C CYS A 609 -26.95 -65.75 -45.00
N LYS A 610 -28.12 -65.40 -44.45
CA LYS A 610 -29.41 -65.77 -44.98
C LYS A 610 -29.64 -65.15 -46.34
N PHE A 611 -29.33 -63.89 -46.54
CA PHE A 611 -29.49 -63.21 -47.83
C PHE A 611 -28.55 -63.77 -48.90
N SER A 612 -27.35 -64.23 -48.57
CA SER A 612 -26.41 -64.89 -49.47
C SER A 612 -26.84 -66.33 -49.85
N LEU A 613 -27.63 -66.98 -49.01
CA LEU A 613 -28.16 -68.32 -49.26
C LEU A 613 -29.46 -68.33 -50.06
N GLU A 614 -30.23 -67.21 -50.11
CA GLU A 614 -31.47 -67.04 -50.79
C GLU A 614 -31.36 -66.34 -52.19
N SER A 615 -30.15 -65.98 -52.61
CA SER A 615 -29.92 -65.46 -53.99
C SER A 615 -29.81 -66.64 -54.93
N PRO A 616 -30.82 -66.91 -55.83
CA PRO A 616 -30.67 -67.91 -56.86
C PRO A 616 -29.64 -67.44 -57.90
N VAL A 617 -28.78 -68.37 -58.29
CA VAL A 617 -27.89 -68.24 -59.44
C VAL A 617 -28.69 -68.18 -60.70
#